data_ebd6d428c83c8698d3ce2935311926a5
#
_entry.id   ebd6d428c83c8698d3ce2935311926a5
#
_cell.length_a   1.000
_cell.length_b   1.000
_cell.length_c   1.000
_cell.angle_alpha   90.00
_cell.angle_beta   90.00
_cell.angle_gamma   90.00
#
_symmetry.space_group_name_H-M   'P 1'
#
loop_
_entity.id
_entity.type
_entity.pdbx_description
1 polymer ?
#
loop_
_entity_poly.entity_id
_entity_poly.type
_entity_poly.pdbx_seq_one_letter_code
_entity_poly.pdbx_strand_id
1 'polypeptide(L)'
;MDKQDALKRINTFQDNTMTEQIGIEITDFGDDFICGRMPVDHRTVQPFGLLHGGASATLAETLGSIAGGLKVDRELQTVVGVEINCNHLRNAKDGWVYGKATP
;
A
#
# COMPACT_ATOMS: atom_id res chain seq x y z
N MET A 1 -3.58 -7.01 21.89
CA MET A 1 -4.01 -5.94 20.96
C MET A 1 -4.81 -6.59 19.85
N ASP A 2 -5.99 -6.09 19.58
CA ASP A 2 -6.75 -6.65 18.47
C ASP A 2 -6.29 -6.09 17.13
N LYS A 3 -6.81 -6.67 16.06
CA LYS A 3 -6.37 -6.30 14.72
C LYS A 3 -6.70 -4.83 14.40
N GLN A 4 -7.84 -4.33 14.87
CA GLN A 4 -8.21 -2.95 14.60
C GLN A 4 -7.24 -1.97 15.25
N ASP A 5 -6.83 -2.25 16.47
CA ASP A 5 -5.84 -1.41 17.15
C ASP A 5 -4.49 -1.47 16.44
N ALA A 6 -4.10 -2.66 16.00
CA ALA A 6 -2.83 -2.82 15.27
C ALA A 6 -2.86 -2.04 13.95
N LEU A 7 -3.96 -2.13 13.21
CA LEU A 7 -4.11 -1.38 11.96
C LEU A 7 -4.04 0.12 12.20
N LYS A 8 -4.69 0.59 13.25
CA LYS A 8 -4.65 2.01 13.60
C LYS A 8 -3.23 2.47 13.88
N ARG A 9 -2.45 1.64 14.57
CA ARG A 9 -1.05 1.97 14.85
C ARG A 9 -0.21 2.00 13.59
N ILE A 10 -0.39 1.03 12.72
CA ILE A 10 0.35 0.99 11.46
C ILE A 10 0.06 2.25 10.64
N ASN A 11 -1.21 2.62 10.55
CA ASN A 11 -1.58 3.80 9.77
C ASN A 11 -1.10 5.10 10.43
N THR A 12 -1.19 5.20 11.76
CA THR A 12 -0.70 6.37 12.47
C THR A 12 0.81 6.56 12.29
N PHE A 13 1.53 5.46 12.18
CA PHE A 13 2.98 5.51 11.96
C PHE A 13 3.34 6.20 10.64
N GLN A 14 2.42 6.29 9.71
CA GLN A 14 2.63 6.96 8.44
C GLN A 14 2.32 8.46 8.48
N ASP A 15 1.81 8.97 9.62
CA ASP A 15 1.46 10.38 9.71
C ASP A 15 2.66 11.27 9.41
N ASN A 16 2.41 12.32 8.63
CA ASN A 16 3.43 13.28 8.21
C ASN A 16 4.50 12.69 7.30
N THR A 17 4.16 11.64 6.57
CA THR A 17 5.04 11.06 5.56
C THR A 17 4.41 11.18 4.18
N MET A 18 5.20 10.87 3.16
CA MET A 18 4.72 10.91 1.79
C MET A 18 3.55 9.94 1.59
N THR A 19 3.59 8.77 2.21
CA THR A 19 2.54 7.78 2.03
C THR A 19 1.20 8.27 2.58
N GLU A 20 1.22 8.98 3.68
CA GLU A 20 0.00 9.60 4.18
C GLU A 20 -0.52 10.64 3.20
N GLN A 21 0.36 11.44 2.64
CA GLN A 21 -0.05 12.55 1.77
C GLN A 21 -0.73 12.07 0.51
N ILE A 22 -0.36 10.92 -0.01
CA ILE A 22 -1.03 10.37 -1.19
C ILE A 22 -2.15 9.41 -0.81
N GLY A 23 -2.46 9.31 0.46
CA GLY A 23 -3.66 8.62 0.93
C GLY A 23 -3.55 7.12 1.07
N ILE A 24 -2.33 6.58 1.14
CA ILE A 24 -2.15 5.14 1.35
C ILE A 24 -2.65 4.74 2.72
N GLU A 25 -3.46 3.70 2.76
CA GLU A 25 -4.04 3.18 4.00
C GLU A 25 -3.86 1.67 4.04
N ILE A 26 -3.35 1.17 5.15
CA ILE A 26 -3.24 -0.28 5.37
C ILE A 26 -4.60 -0.76 5.85
N THR A 27 -5.15 -1.76 5.17
CA THR A 27 -6.52 -2.19 5.39
C THR A 27 -6.62 -3.54 6.08
N ASP A 28 -5.60 -4.38 5.97
CA ASP A 28 -5.62 -5.70 6.60
C ASP A 28 -4.20 -6.25 6.65
N PHE A 29 -3.98 -7.23 7.51
CA PHE A 29 -2.73 -7.97 7.53
C PHE A 29 -2.94 -9.31 8.20
N GLY A 30 -2.04 -10.24 7.93
CA GLY A 30 -2.02 -11.56 8.56
C GLY A 30 -0.58 -12.02 8.72
N ASP A 31 -0.41 -13.30 9.02
CA ASP A 31 0.91 -13.86 9.25
C ASP A 31 1.81 -13.78 8.01
N ASP A 32 1.20 -13.81 6.84
CA ASP A 32 1.95 -13.89 5.58
C ASP A 32 1.44 -12.91 4.53
N PHE A 33 0.73 -11.87 4.94
CA PHE A 33 0.27 -10.87 3.96
C PHE A 33 0.01 -9.53 4.62
N ILE A 34 0.02 -8.49 3.80
CA ILE A 34 -0.48 -7.18 4.19
C ILE A 34 -1.22 -6.58 3.00
N CYS A 35 -2.32 -5.92 3.27
CA CYS A 35 -3.15 -5.30 2.26
C CYS A 35 -3.24 -3.81 2.50
N GLY A 36 -3.34 -3.06 1.42
CA GLY A 36 -3.52 -1.62 1.50
C GLY A 36 -4.27 -1.10 0.31
N ARG A 37 -4.60 0.19 0.36
CA ARG A 37 -5.28 0.86 -0.74
C ARG A 37 -4.79 2.30 -0.84
N MET A 38 -5.03 2.87 -2.00
CA MET A 38 -4.64 4.24 -2.28
C MET A 38 -5.74 4.85 -3.14
N PRO A 39 -6.18 6.09 -2.85
CA PRO A 39 -7.21 6.70 -3.68
C PRO A 39 -6.66 7.06 -5.07
N VAL A 40 -7.54 7.03 -6.04
CA VAL A 40 -7.23 7.56 -7.37
C VAL A 40 -7.91 8.93 -7.44
N ASP A 41 -7.14 9.98 -7.18
CA ASP A 41 -7.65 11.35 -7.16
C ASP A 41 -6.52 12.31 -7.52
N HIS A 42 -6.73 13.60 -7.27
CA HIS A 42 -5.74 14.63 -7.65
C HIS A 42 -4.35 14.39 -7.06
N ARG A 43 -4.22 13.58 -6.02
CA ARG A 43 -2.93 13.30 -5.39
C ARG A 43 -2.15 12.22 -6.11
N THR A 44 -2.81 11.41 -6.94
CA THR A 44 -2.22 10.19 -7.49
C THR A 44 -2.38 10.06 -8.99
N VAL A 45 -2.97 11.05 -9.65
CA VAL A 45 -3.13 11.00 -11.11
C VAL A 45 -2.02 11.77 -11.80
N GLN A 46 -1.78 11.44 -13.06
CA GLN A 46 -0.83 12.16 -13.90
C GLN A 46 -1.59 13.21 -14.72
N PRO A 47 -0.90 14.05 -15.54
CA PRO A 47 -1.55 15.20 -16.19
C PRO A 47 -2.74 14.89 -17.08
N PHE A 48 -2.86 13.67 -17.58
CA PHE A 48 -4.02 13.27 -18.38
C PHE A 48 -5.19 12.79 -17.53
N GLY A 49 -5.06 12.86 -16.22
CA GLY A 49 -6.13 12.45 -15.30
C GLY A 49 -6.19 10.98 -14.99
N LEU A 50 -5.21 10.21 -15.41
CA LEU A 50 -5.14 8.76 -15.14
C LEU A 50 -4.19 8.48 -13.99
N LEU A 51 -4.41 7.36 -13.33
CA LEU A 51 -3.53 6.93 -12.24
C LEU A 51 -2.07 6.96 -12.67
N HIS A 52 -1.24 7.63 -11.88
CA HIS A 52 0.18 7.74 -12.13
C HIS A 52 0.87 6.41 -11.80
N GLY A 53 1.69 5.92 -12.75
CA GLY A 53 2.43 4.68 -12.51
C GLY A 53 3.35 4.76 -11.31
N GLY A 54 3.95 5.93 -11.07
CA GLY A 54 4.79 6.14 -9.90
C GLY A 54 4.02 6.02 -8.59
N ALA A 55 2.75 6.45 -8.58
CA ALA A 55 1.91 6.30 -7.40
C ALA A 55 1.63 4.81 -7.13
N SER A 56 1.34 4.03 -8.17
CA SER A 56 1.16 2.59 -8.02
C SER A 56 2.43 1.93 -7.51
N ALA A 57 3.58 2.33 -8.02
CA ALA A 57 4.86 1.81 -7.55
C ALA A 57 5.10 2.16 -6.09
N THR A 58 4.70 3.36 -5.66
CA THR A 58 4.83 3.77 -4.26
C THR A 58 3.95 2.90 -3.36
N LEU A 59 2.74 2.60 -3.79
CA LEU A 59 1.88 1.69 -3.02
C LEU A 59 2.55 0.33 -2.89
N ALA A 60 3.05 -0.22 -3.99
CA ALA A 60 3.72 -1.52 -3.97
C ALA A 60 4.93 -1.52 -3.05
N GLU A 61 5.77 -0.49 -3.14
CA GLU A 61 6.95 -0.39 -2.30
C GLU A 61 6.58 -0.24 -0.83
N THR A 62 5.57 0.55 -0.55
CA THR A 62 5.10 0.76 0.83
C THR A 62 4.63 -0.55 1.45
N LEU A 63 3.81 -1.30 0.71
CA LEU A 63 3.33 -2.59 1.21
C LEU A 63 4.47 -3.57 1.40
N GLY A 64 5.40 -3.62 0.45
CA GLY A 64 6.57 -4.50 0.57
C GLY A 64 7.44 -4.14 1.75
N SER A 65 7.66 -2.85 1.98
CA SER A 65 8.48 -2.39 3.11
C SER A 65 7.84 -2.71 4.44
N ILE A 66 6.53 -2.50 4.57
CA ILE A 66 5.83 -2.80 5.81
C ILE A 66 5.83 -4.30 6.05
N ALA A 67 5.59 -5.10 5.02
CA ALA A 67 5.62 -6.55 5.14
C ALA A 67 7.00 -7.02 5.59
N GLY A 68 8.06 -6.46 5.04
CA GLY A 68 9.42 -6.77 5.44
C GLY A 68 9.69 -6.39 6.88
N GLY A 69 9.21 -5.21 7.29
CA GLY A 69 9.38 -4.74 8.66
C GLY A 69 8.66 -5.61 9.67
N LEU A 70 7.49 -6.11 9.33
CA LEU A 70 6.75 -7.01 10.21
C LEU A 70 7.44 -8.36 10.38
N LYS A 71 8.37 -8.69 9.49
CA LYS A 71 9.11 -9.95 9.54
C LYS A 71 10.60 -9.72 9.77
N VAL A 72 10.92 -8.66 10.47
CA VAL A 72 12.29 -8.21 10.62
C VAL A 72 13.18 -9.23 11.30
N ASP A 73 12.63 -10.06 12.14
CA ASP A 73 13.42 -11.08 12.84
C ASP A 73 13.58 -12.36 12.02
N ARG A 74 13.09 -12.37 10.80
CA ARG A 74 13.22 -13.49 9.88
C ARG A 74 14.49 -13.36 9.07
N GLU A 75 14.73 -14.36 8.27
CA GLU A 75 15.82 -14.29 7.32
C GLU A 75 15.60 -13.09 6.42
N LEU A 76 16.57 -12.23 6.38
CA LEU A 76 16.41 -10.92 5.74
C LEU A 76 16.29 -11.00 4.23
N GLN A 77 16.51 -12.15 3.68
CA GLN A 77 16.47 -12.34 2.24
C GLN A 77 15.11 -12.79 1.74
N THR A 78 14.10 -12.75 2.59
CA THR A 78 12.76 -13.11 2.17
C THR A 78 12.33 -12.20 1.02
N VAL A 79 11.99 -12.79 -0.10
CA VAL A 79 11.49 -12.06 -1.25
C VAL A 79 10.01 -11.81 -1.03
N VAL A 80 9.61 -10.56 -1.20
CA VAL A 80 8.21 -10.16 -1.04
C VAL A 80 7.60 -9.94 -2.41
N GLY A 81 6.55 -10.69 -2.72
CA GLY A 81 5.76 -10.46 -3.90
C GLY A 81 4.67 -9.45 -3.61
N VAL A 82 4.44 -8.52 -4.52
CA VAL A 82 3.38 -7.53 -4.35
C VAL A 82 2.45 -7.57 -5.55
N GLU A 83 1.17 -7.66 -5.26
CA GLU A 83 0.12 -7.62 -6.25
C GLU A 83 -0.63 -6.30 -6.14
N ILE A 84 -0.79 -5.60 -7.26
CA ILE A 84 -1.59 -4.38 -7.31
C ILE A 84 -2.81 -4.68 -8.15
N ASN A 85 -3.98 -4.39 -7.60
CA ASN A 85 -5.23 -4.71 -8.27
C ASN A 85 -6.10 -3.46 -8.32
N CYS A 86 -6.55 -3.14 -9.52
CA CYS A 86 -7.42 -1.99 -9.73
C CYS A 86 -8.29 -2.29 -10.94
N ASN A 87 -9.57 -2.01 -10.83
CA ASN A 87 -10.45 -2.13 -11.97
C ASN A 87 -9.98 -1.15 -13.04
N HIS A 88 -9.63 -1.69 -14.20
CA HIS A 88 -9.18 -0.86 -15.31
C HIS A 88 -7.92 -0.07 -14.96
N LEU A 89 -6.89 -0.76 -14.50
CA LEU A 89 -5.65 -0.12 -14.05
C LEU A 89 -5.11 0.92 -15.04
N ARG A 90 -5.17 0.63 -16.33
CA ARG A 90 -4.66 1.54 -17.35
C ARG A 90 -5.47 2.81 -17.49
N ASN A 91 -6.75 2.74 -17.15
CA ASN A 91 -7.70 3.84 -17.34
C ASN A 91 -8.27 4.32 -16.02
N ALA A 92 -7.60 4.01 -14.90
CA ALA A 92 -8.11 4.39 -13.60
C ALA A 92 -8.14 5.92 -13.47
N LYS A 93 -9.32 6.48 -13.26
CA LYS A 93 -9.56 7.91 -13.12
C LYS A 93 -10.07 8.27 -11.73
N ASP A 94 -10.67 7.33 -11.04
CA ASP A 94 -11.23 7.54 -9.71
C ASP A 94 -11.32 6.22 -8.97
N GLY A 95 -11.80 6.26 -7.75
CA GLY A 95 -11.93 5.08 -6.92
C GLY A 95 -10.67 4.76 -6.17
N TRP A 96 -10.34 3.48 -6.08
CA TRP A 96 -9.25 2.99 -5.26
C TRP A 96 -8.40 1.97 -5.99
N VAL A 97 -7.11 2.01 -5.70
CA VAL A 97 -6.18 0.96 -6.08
C VAL A 97 -5.91 0.11 -4.84
N TYR A 98 -6.00 -1.19 -4.99
CA TYR A 98 -5.79 -2.13 -3.88
C TYR A 98 -4.52 -2.91 -4.13
N GLY A 99 -3.75 -3.11 -3.07
CA GLY A 99 -2.53 -3.89 -3.15
C GLY A 99 -2.46 -4.94 -2.07
N LYS A 100 -1.69 -5.99 -2.34
CA LYS A 100 -1.43 -7.05 -1.38
C LYS A 100 0.02 -7.49 -1.53
N ALA A 101 0.74 -7.54 -0.41
CA ALA A 101 2.10 -8.05 -0.38
C ALA A 101 2.12 -9.39 0.31
N THR A 102 2.86 -10.34 -0.28
CA THR A 102 3.05 -11.68 0.28
C THR A 102 4.52 -12.07 0.16
N PRO A 103 4.99 -13.01 1.02
CA PRO A 103 6.36 -13.51 0.90
C PRO A 103 6.56 -14.26 -0.40
#